data_82fd12768f7964a5f421a57ad7c88007
#
_entry.id   82fd12768f7964a5f421a57ad7c88007
#
_cell.length_a   1.000
_cell.length_b   1.000
_cell.length_c   1.000
_cell.angle_alpha   90.00
_cell.angle_beta   90.00
_cell.angle_gamma   90.00
#
_symmetry.space_group_name_H-M   'P 1'
#
loop_
_entity.id
_entity.type
_entity.pdbx_description
1 polymer ?
#
loop_
_entity_poly.entity_id
_entity_poly.type
_entity_poly.pdbx_seq_one_letter_code
_entity_poly.pdbx_strand_id
1 'polypeptide(L)'
;MKVKSLSALLILALLLALCAGCTIHINPSAGITTNDSFHYSTYDNAADYTAGRFTYQAEDIRAVRVYWVAGSIDLIEKNSAELSVSDSADNRSQEAQLHSLLRDGILTIHYCASDYRGEMQSEWKQLTLEIPSGIELTIENVSAPIQAAALTTPQLHIATVSGDISIDSLVGENAEFDTVSGNIEVDTAYVKTVSLNSVSGNFDWEKFTVDQLTADTVSGDLDFEFISCREAALNTISGETDLTLPAQGGTVRFDTASGAFITQRAYQKQDHFYGFGPADCKISVSSTSGDLEIE
;
A
#
# COMPACT_ATOMS: atom_id res chain seq x y z
N MET A 1 26.97 6.83 8.26
CA MET A 1 26.91 5.43 7.82
C MET A 1 26.18 4.51 8.82
N LYS A 2 25.08 4.96 9.49
CA LYS A 2 24.32 4.14 10.47
C LYS A 2 22.80 4.13 10.27
N VAL A 3 22.27 4.82 9.26
CA VAL A 3 20.81 4.88 9.02
C VAL A 3 20.32 3.80 8.03
N LYS A 4 21.20 3.31 7.16
CA LYS A 4 20.86 2.35 6.08
C LYS A 4 20.56 0.91 6.53
N SER A 5 20.83 0.54 7.79
CA SER A 5 20.51 -0.81 8.28
C SER A 5 19.18 -0.92 9.03
N LEU A 6 18.57 0.22 9.38
CA LEU A 6 17.32 0.23 10.14
C LEU A 6 16.10 0.01 9.24
N SER A 7 16.11 0.58 8.02
CA SER A 7 15.00 0.43 7.06
C SER A 7 14.87 -1.02 6.57
N ALA A 8 15.98 -1.67 6.20
CA ALA A 8 15.97 -3.07 5.79
C ALA A 8 15.55 -4.03 6.91
N LEU A 9 15.89 -3.70 8.18
CA LEU A 9 15.47 -4.47 9.35
C LEU A 9 13.99 -4.24 9.68
N LEU A 10 13.46 -3.03 9.46
CA LEU A 10 12.04 -2.72 9.64
C LEU A 10 11.19 -3.42 8.57
N ILE A 11 11.62 -3.43 7.31
CA ILE A 11 10.96 -4.14 6.21
C ILE A 11 10.98 -5.65 6.48
N LEU A 12 12.09 -6.20 6.97
CA LEU A 12 12.18 -7.62 7.36
C LEU A 12 11.31 -7.94 8.58
N ALA A 13 11.16 -7.02 9.53
CA ALA A 13 10.28 -7.17 10.69
C ALA A 13 8.80 -7.08 10.30
N LEU A 14 8.45 -6.21 9.33
CA LEU A 14 7.11 -6.11 8.75
C LEU A 14 6.74 -7.37 7.97
N LEU A 15 7.69 -7.93 7.20
CA LEU A 15 7.57 -9.25 6.54
C LEU A 15 7.21 -10.36 7.54
N LEU A 16 7.82 -10.36 8.72
CA LEU A 16 7.55 -11.33 9.76
C LEU A 16 6.19 -11.08 10.46
N ALA A 17 5.73 -9.84 10.54
CA ALA A 17 4.44 -9.48 11.11
C ALA A 17 3.26 -9.79 10.19
N LEU A 18 3.39 -9.53 8.88
CA LEU A 18 2.40 -9.92 7.85
C LEU A 18 2.26 -11.46 7.75
N CYS A 19 3.35 -12.20 7.94
CA CYS A 19 3.33 -13.67 8.00
C CYS A 19 2.74 -14.22 9.31
N ALA A 20 2.62 -13.43 10.37
CA ALA A 20 2.06 -13.90 11.66
C ALA A 20 0.55 -14.18 11.59
N GLY A 21 -0.15 -13.64 10.59
CA GLY A 21 -1.57 -13.92 10.31
C GLY A 21 -1.83 -15.14 9.43
N CYS A 22 -0.88 -15.54 8.60
CA CYS A 22 -1.00 -16.69 7.68
C CYS A 22 0.17 -17.65 7.85
N THR A 23 0.01 -18.74 8.58
CA THR A 23 0.99 -19.82 8.56
C THR A 23 0.78 -20.69 7.33
N ILE A 24 1.51 -20.40 6.25
CA ILE A 24 1.68 -21.35 5.14
C ILE A 24 2.71 -22.37 5.60
N HIS A 25 2.28 -23.56 5.99
CA HIS A 25 3.18 -24.69 6.26
C HIS A 25 3.65 -25.28 4.92
N ILE A 26 4.81 -24.80 4.45
CA ILE A 26 5.54 -25.49 3.37
C ILE A 26 6.38 -26.58 4.04
N ASN A 27 6.03 -27.84 3.82
CA ASN A 27 6.82 -28.98 4.30
C ASN A 27 7.85 -29.34 3.22
N PRO A 28 9.17 -29.08 3.40
CA PRO A 28 10.17 -29.24 2.35
C PRO A 28 10.57 -30.69 2.05
N SER A 29 9.89 -31.69 2.60
CA SER A 29 10.31 -33.10 2.54
C SER A 29 9.31 -34.07 1.93
N ALA A 30 8.22 -33.62 1.34
CA ALA A 30 7.29 -34.50 0.65
C ALA A 30 7.13 -34.08 -0.81
N GLY A 31 7.31 -35.03 -1.74
CA GLY A 31 7.06 -34.80 -3.15
C GLY A 31 5.68 -34.20 -3.38
N ILE A 32 5.58 -33.39 -4.42
CA ILE A 32 4.38 -32.66 -4.84
C ILE A 32 3.16 -33.58 -4.83
N THR A 33 2.42 -33.60 -3.74
CA THR A 33 1.05 -34.07 -3.67
C THR A 33 0.18 -32.83 -3.50
N THR A 34 -0.66 -32.57 -4.46
CA THR A 34 -1.59 -31.44 -4.60
C THR A 34 -2.74 -31.52 -3.57
N ASN A 35 -2.43 -31.43 -2.29
CA ASN A 35 -3.44 -31.41 -1.22
C ASN A 35 -2.93 -30.61 0.01
N ASP A 36 -2.30 -29.46 -0.20
CA ASP A 36 -2.04 -28.53 0.91
C ASP A 36 -3.34 -27.78 1.22
N SER A 37 -4.03 -28.22 2.26
CA SER A 37 -5.20 -27.53 2.75
C SER A 37 -4.80 -26.15 3.29
N PHE A 38 -5.40 -25.10 2.74
CA PHE A 38 -5.28 -23.74 3.27
C PHE A 38 -5.72 -23.70 4.73
N HIS A 39 -4.94 -23.03 5.58
CA HIS A 39 -5.26 -22.82 6.98
C HIS A 39 -5.18 -21.33 7.30
N TYR A 40 -6.34 -20.74 7.64
CA TYR A 40 -6.41 -19.36 8.13
C TYR A 40 -6.13 -19.32 9.62
N SER A 41 -5.33 -18.37 10.07
CA SER A 41 -4.95 -18.26 11.49
C SER A 41 -6.15 -17.96 12.40
N THR A 42 -5.97 -18.24 13.68
CA THR A 42 -6.94 -17.85 14.70
C THR A 42 -6.87 -16.35 14.96
N TYR A 43 -8.02 -15.74 15.21
CA TYR A 43 -8.14 -14.36 15.67
C TYR A 43 -9.03 -14.27 16.92
N ASP A 44 -8.80 -13.23 17.71
CA ASP A 44 -9.49 -13.02 18.95
C ASP A 44 -11.00 -12.74 18.76
N ASN A 45 -11.80 -13.13 19.75
CA ASN A 45 -13.25 -12.93 19.78
C ASN A 45 -13.99 -13.52 18.57
N ALA A 46 -13.46 -14.58 17.96
CA ALA A 46 -14.02 -15.19 16.75
C ALA A 46 -15.54 -15.50 16.83
N ALA A 47 -16.03 -15.82 18.02
CA ALA A 47 -17.46 -16.11 18.24
C ALA A 47 -18.39 -14.89 18.10
N ASP A 48 -17.83 -13.67 18.15
CA ASP A 48 -18.60 -12.44 18.03
C ASP A 48 -18.70 -11.93 16.57
N TYR A 49 -17.91 -12.53 15.68
CA TYR A 49 -17.95 -12.20 14.25
C TYR A 49 -19.15 -12.88 13.56
N THR A 50 -19.67 -12.19 12.57
CA THR A 50 -20.79 -12.69 11.74
C THR A 50 -20.32 -12.90 10.31
N ALA A 51 -20.74 -14.03 9.73
CA ALA A 51 -20.36 -14.45 8.37
C ALA A 51 -21.25 -13.80 7.30
N GLY A 52 -20.68 -13.47 6.16
CA GLY A 52 -21.38 -13.03 4.95
C GLY A 52 -21.53 -11.53 4.82
N ARG A 53 -22.45 -11.12 3.95
CA ARG A 53 -22.71 -9.73 3.58
C ARG A 53 -23.37 -8.94 4.71
N PHE A 54 -22.92 -7.73 4.95
CA PHE A 54 -23.49 -6.82 5.93
C PHE A 54 -23.54 -5.36 5.46
N THR A 55 -24.48 -4.63 6.03
CA THR A 55 -24.57 -3.17 5.90
C THR A 55 -24.58 -2.55 7.31
N TYR A 56 -23.81 -1.51 7.50
CA TYR A 56 -23.63 -0.80 8.76
C TYR A 56 -23.97 0.67 8.57
N GLN A 57 -24.44 1.35 9.63
CA GLN A 57 -24.58 2.80 9.61
C GLN A 57 -23.21 3.45 9.70
N ALA A 58 -22.87 4.33 8.76
CA ALA A 58 -21.55 4.94 8.70
C ALA A 58 -21.21 5.80 9.93
N GLU A 59 -22.22 6.40 10.58
CA GLU A 59 -22.05 7.18 11.81
C GLU A 59 -21.50 6.36 12.99
N ASP A 60 -21.69 5.06 12.97
CA ASP A 60 -21.17 4.15 13.99
C ASP A 60 -19.71 3.72 13.74
N ILE A 61 -19.14 4.10 12.58
CA ILE A 61 -17.83 3.61 12.13
C ILE A 61 -16.86 4.78 11.98
N ARG A 62 -15.78 4.77 12.75
CA ARG A 62 -14.63 5.67 12.58
C ARG A 62 -13.49 5.06 11.78
N ALA A 63 -13.35 3.73 11.79
CA ALA A 63 -12.26 3.02 11.12
C ALA A 63 -12.71 1.66 10.62
N VAL A 64 -12.12 1.24 9.49
CA VAL A 64 -12.27 -0.11 8.91
C VAL A 64 -10.90 -0.78 8.91
N ARG A 65 -10.87 -2.05 9.31
CA ARG A 65 -9.69 -2.92 9.24
C ARG A 65 -10.01 -4.17 8.44
N VAL A 66 -9.24 -4.41 7.40
CA VAL A 66 -9.41 -5.56 6.49
C VAL A 66 -8.19 -6.47 6.60
N TYR A 67 -8.41 -7.74 6.88
CA TYR A 67 -7.41 -8.81 6.86
C TYR A 67 -7.75 -9.78 5.73
N TRP A 68 -7.03 -9.66 4.59
CA TRP A 68 -7.35 -10.39 3.38
C TRP A 68 -6.18 -11.25 2.91
N VAL A 69 -6.45 -12.30 2.13
CA VAL A 69 -5.39 -13.25 1.73
C VAL A 69 -5.18 -13.23 0.23
N ALA A 70 -6.24 -13.49 -0.53
CA ALA A 70 -6.15 -13.70 -1.97
C ALA A 70 -7.48 -13.37 -2.66
N GLY A 71 -7.49 -13.38 -3.99
CA GLY A 71 -8.63 -12.94 -4.79
C GLY A 71 -8.46 -11.48 -5.17
N SER A 72 -9.43 -10.60 -4.93
CA SER A 72 -9.33 -9.17 -5.16
C SER A 72 -10.02 -8.35 -4.06
N ILE A 73 -9.68 -7.06 -3.97
CA ILE A 73 -10.32 -6.09 -3.08
C ILE A 73 -10.74 -4.87 -3.90
N ASP A 74 -12.04 -4.63 -3.98
CA ASP A 74 -12.61 -3.45 -4.63
C ASP A 74 -13.12 -2.48 -3.57
N LEU A 75 -12.51 -1.31 -3.53
CA LEU A 75 -12.91 -0.19 -2.67
C LEU A 75 -13.75 0.77 -3.49
N ILE A 76 -14.98 1.00 -3.08
CA ILE A 76 -15.94 1.85 -3.80
C ILE A 76 -16.39 2.97 -2.88
N GLU A 77 -15.88 4.18 -3.10
CA GLU A 77 -16.36 5.34 -2.35
C GLU A 77 -17.81 5.67 -2.74
N LYS A 78 -18.67 5.83 -1.77
CA LYS A 78 -20.08 6.14 -1.93
C LYS A 78 -20.48 7.37 -1.11
N ASN A 79 -21.28 8.23 -1.71
CA ASN A 79 -21.97 9.27 -0.93
C ASN A 79 -23.23 8.67 -0.27
N SER A 80 -23.03 7.90 0.78
CA SER A 80 -24.07 7.14 1.49
C SER A 80 -23.91 7.30 3.00
N ALA A 81 -25.02 7.20 3.74
CA ALA A 81 -25.01 7.06 5.19
C ALA A 81 -24.71 5.61 5.63
N GLU A 82 -24.55 4.70 4.69
CA GLU A 82 -24.31 3.28 4.94
C GLU A 82 -22.97 2.85 4.36
N LEU A 83 -22.29 1.95 5.09
CA LEU A 83 -21.15 1.19 4.63
C LEU A 83 -21.62 -0.24 4.37
N SER A 84 -21.31 -0.79 3.20
CA SER A 84 -21.61 -2.19 2.91
C SER A 84 -20.35 -3.01 2.66
N VAL A 85 -20.35 -4.23 3.12
CA VAL A 85 -19.28 -5.21 2.92
C VAL A 85 -19.87 -6.51 2.40
N SER A 86 -19.28 -7.05 1.34
CA SER A 86 -19.65 -8.33 0.76
C SER A 86 -18.47 -9.02 0.12
N ASP A 87 -18.53 -10.34 0.02
CA ASP A 87 -17.62 -11.11 -0.82
C ASP A 87 -18.40 -11.97 -1.82
N SER A 88 -17.68 -12.51 -2.79
CA SER A 88 -18.28 -13.40 -3.79
C SER A 88 -18.50 -14.83 -3.29
N ALA A 89 -18.31 -15.10 -2.00
CA ALA A 89 -18.46 -16.41 -1.38
C ALA A 89 -19.87 -16.72 -0.87
N ASP A 90 -20.86 -15.91 -1.19
CA ASP A 90 -22.26 -16.03 -0.69
C ASP A 90 -22.87 -17.44 -0.84
N ASN A 91 -22.43 -18.24 -1.83
CA ASN A 91 -22.92 -19.58 -2.09
C ASN A 91 -22.07 -20.70 -1.43
N ARG A 92 -21.11 -20.33 -0.57
CA ARG A 92 -20.22 -21.27 0.12
C ARG A 92 -20.61 -21.46 1.57
N SER A 93 -19.90 -22.36 2.26
CA SER A 93 -20.11 -22.54 3.70
C SER A 93 -19.88 -21.23 4.45
N GLN A 94 -20.60 -21.03 5.55
CA GLN A 94 -20.43 -19.82 6.37
C GLN A 94 -18.98 -19.61 6.80
N GLU A 95 -18.25 -20.68 7.08
CA GLU A 95 -16.84 -20.63 7.48
C GLU A 95 -15.93 -20.07 6.37
N ALA A 96 -16.29 -20.27 5.10
CA ALA A 96 -15.54 -19.80 3.94
C ALA A 96 -15.89 -18.35 3.53
N GLN A 97 -17.01 -17.81 3.98
CA GLN A 97 -17.41 -16.42 3.74
C GLN A 97 -16.56 -15.45 4.55
N LEU A 98 -16.58 -14.16 4.21
CA LEU A 98 -16.00 -13.14 5.05
C LEU A 98 -16.66 -13.12 6.44
N HIS A 99 -15.89 -12.72 7.44
CA HIS A 99 -16.38 -12.53 8.80
C HIS A 99 -16.15 -11.09 9.22
N SER A 100 -17.18 -10.42 9.73
CA SER A 100 -17.06 -9.03 10.17
C SER A 100 -17.60 -8.82 11.58
N LEU A 101 -16.98 -7.85 12.28
CA LEU A 101 -17.36 -7.42 13.63
C LEU A 101 -17.22 -5.90 13.74
N LEU A 102 -18.30 -5.22 14.10
CA LEU A 102 -18.25 -3.83 14.51
C LEU A 102 -18.17 -3.74 16.04
N ARG A 103 -17.08 -3.18 16.54
CA ARG A 103 -16.87 -2.97 17.99
C ARG A 103 -16.13 -1.65 18.23
N ASP A 104 -16.63 -0.83 19.13
CA ASP A 104 -16.04 0.44 19.53
C ASP A 104 -15.72 1.38 18.35
N GLY A 105 -16.61 1.41 17.34
CA GLY A 105 -16.47 2.21 16.14
C GLY A 105 -15.43 1.67 15.13
N ILE A 106 -14.93 0.46 15.30
CA ILE A 106 -14.02 -0.20 14.37
C ILE A 106 -14.73 -1.39 13.74
N LEU A 107 -14.87 -1.36 12.42
CA LEU A 107 -15.32 -2.51 11.65
C LEU A 107 -14.11 -3.35 11.24
N THR A 108 -14.01 -4.55 11.77
CA THR A 108 -12.96 -5.51 11.42
C THR A 108 -13.52 -6.57 10.47
N ILE A 109 -12.84 -6.84 9.38
CA ILE A 109 -13.23 -7.77 8.32
C ILE A 109 -12.12 -8.78 8.12
N HIS A 110 -12.44 -10.07 8.26
CA HIS A 110 -11.53 -11.18 7.99
C HIS A 110 -11.93 -11.95 6.74
N TYR A 111 -10.93 -12.51 6.06
CA TYR A 111 -11.08 -13.31 4.84
C TYR A 111 -12.06 -14.48 5.00
N CYS A 112 -12.03 -15.17 6.14
CA CYS A 112 -12.88 -16.31 6.46
C CYS A 112 -12.93 -16.52 7.98
N ALA A 113 -13.58 -17.59 8.43
CA ALA A 113 -13.65 -17.95 9.85
C ALA A 113 -12.27 -18.16 10.47
N SER A 114 -12.15 -17.87 11.76
CA SER A 114 -10.97 -18.19 12.58
C SER A 114 -10.70 -19.71 12.57
N ASP A 115 -9.45 -20.11 12.38
CA ASP A 115 -8.99 -21.51 12.27
C ASP A 115 -9.62 -22.26 11.07
N TYR A 116 -10.08 -21.55 10.03
CA TYR A 116 -10.63 -22.16 8.83
C TYR A 116 -9.62 -23.07 8.15
N ARG A 117 -10.05 -24.28 7.82
CA ARG A 117 -9.27 -25.28 7.08
C ARG A 117 -10.04 -25.75 5.87
N GLY A 118 -9.51 -25.51 4.69
CA GLY A 118 -10.20 -25.83 3.46
C GLY A 118 -9.38 -25.47 2.23
N GLU A 119 -10.05 -25.27 1.12
CA GLU A 119 -9.42 -24.80 -0.11
C GLU A 119 -9.22 -23.29 -0.06
N MET A 120 -8.05 -22.82 -0.48
CA MET A 120 -7.83 -21.39 -0.68
C MET A 120 -8.65 -20.90 -1.89
N GLN A 121 -9.41 -19.84 -1.68
CA GLN A 121 -10.37 -19.33 -2.66
C GLN A 121 -9.77 -18.16 -3.48
N SER A 122 -8.54 -18.35 -3.95
CA SER A 122 -7.75 -17.28 -4.58
C SER A 122 -8.29 -16.82 -5.94
N GLU A 123 -8.93 -17.72 -6.70
CA GLU A 123 -9.31 -17.39 -8.08
C GLU A 123 -10.62 -16.60 -8.21
N TRP A 124 -11.44 -16.58 -7.17
CA TRP A 124 -12.80 -16.03 -7.28
C TRP A 124 -13.29 -15.28 -6.04
N LYS A 125 -12.53 -15.22 -4.95
CA LYS A 125 -12.96 -14.50 -3.75
C LYS A 125 -12.65 -13.02 -3.87
N GLN A 126 -13.66 -12.24 -4.21
CA GLN A 126 -13.60 -10.79 -4.34
C GLN A 126 -14.27 -10.16 -3.12
N LEU A 127 -13.55 -9.28 -2.43
CA LEU A 127 -14.12 -8.39 -1.43
C LEU A 127 -14.61 -7.12 -2.14
N THR A 128 -15.85 -6.74 -1.89
CA THR A 128 -16.38 -5.42 -2.26
C THR A 128 -16.70 -4.66 -0.99
N LEU A 129 -16.03 -3.52 -0.80
CA LEU A 129 -16.23 -2.60 0.30
C LEU A 129 -16.75 -1.27 -0.24
N GLU A 130 -18.06 -1.01 -0.05
CA GLU A 130 -18.64 0.29 -0.34
C GLU A 130 -18.54 1.16 0.91
N ILE A 131 -17.73 2.21 0.86
CA ILE A 131 -17.33 3.01 2.02
C ILE A 131 -17.65 4.48 1.80
N PRO A 132 -18.27 5.19 2.77
CA PRO A 132 -18.36 6.64 2.75
C PRO A 132 -16.99 7.30 2.90
N SER A 133 -16.85 8.51 2.36
CA SER A 133 -15.65 9.32 2.58
C SER A 133 -15.41 9.64 4.05
N GLY A 134 -14.13 9.80 4.42
CA GLY A 134 -13.74 10.28 5.75
C GLY A 134 -13.60 9.19 6.83
N ILE A 135 -13.68 7.93 6.49
CA ILE A 135 -13.45 6.80 7.39
C ILE A 135 -11.96 6.36 7.28
N GLU A 136 -11.29 6.14 8.41
CA GLU A 136 -9.92 5.59 8.46
C GLU A 136 -9.91 4.17 7.90
N LEU A 137 -8.91 3.84 7.06
CA LEU A 137 -8.81 2.53 6.41
C LEU A 137 -7.46 1.89 6.62
N THR A 138 -7.47 0.66 7.12
CA THR A 138 -6.29 -0.21 7.23
C THR A 138 -6.58 -1.52 6.49
N ILE A 139 -5.69 -1.90 5.57
CA ILE A 139 -5.78 -3.17 4.83
C ILE A 139 -4.46 -3.93 4.99
N GLU A 140 -4.53 -5.10 5.60
CA GLU A 140 -3.44 -6.06 5.63
C GLU A 140 -3.78 -7.21 4.67
N ASN A 141 -2.97 -7.39 3.65
CA ASN A 141 -3.25 -8.30 2.54
C ASN A 141 -2.04 -9.17 2.22
N VAL A 142 -2.26 -10.32 1.61
CA VAL A 142 -1.15 -11.17 1.15
C VAL A 142 -0.94 -10.99 -0.35
N SER A 143 -1.94 -11.30 -1.19
CA SER A 143 -1.73 -11.35 -2.65
C SER A 143 -2.88 -10.81 -3.49
N ALA A 144 -3.96 -10.34 -2.87
CA ALA A 144 -5.08 -9.79 -3.62
C ALA A 144 -4.72 -8.42 -4.21
N PRO A 145 -4.93 -8.14 -5.50
CA PRO A 145 -4.89 -6.80 -6.00
C PRO A 145 -5.98 -5.94 -5.34
N ILE A 146 -5.65 -4.66 -5.11
CA ILE A 146 -6.52 -3.68 -4.48
C ILE A 146 -6.81 -2.58 -5.50
N GLN A 147 -8.08 -2.28 -5.73
CA GLN A 147 -8.49 -1.26 -6.70
C GLN A 147 -9.46 -0.25 -6.06
N ALA A 148 -9.28 1.02 -6.40
CA ALA A 148 -10.18 2.10 -6.01
C ALA A 148 -10.23 3.20 -7.08
N ALA A 149 -11.40 3.54 -7.60
CA ALA A 149 -11.55 4.69 -8.50
C ALA A 149 -11.43 6.03 -7.75
N ALA A 150 -11.86 6.08 -6.51
CA ALA A 150 -11.67 7.24 -5.65
C ALA A 150 -11.61 6.79 -4.19
N LEU A 151 -10.80 7.47 -3.39
CA LEU A 151 -10.70 7.22 -1.96
C LEU A 151 -10.39 8.52 -1.22
N THR A 152 -11.33 8.93 -0.35
CA THR A 152 -11.17 10.09 0.52
C THR A 152 -11.13 9.61 1.98
N THR A 153 -9.95 9.63 2.58
CA THR A 153 -9.74 9.10 3.94
C THR A 153 -8.71 9.92 4.71
N PRO A 154 -8.92 10.22 5.99
CA PRO A 154 -7.93 10.95 6.78
C PRO A 154 -6.66 10.11 7.03
N GLN A 155 -6.82 8.79 7.14
CA GLN A 155 -5.73 7.85 7.40
C GLN A 155 -5.90 6.63 6.51
N LEU A 156 -4.93 6.36 5.66
CA LEU A 156 -4.84 5.15 4.85
C LEU A 156 -3.59 4.39 5.23
N HIS A 157 -3.73 3.10 5.51
CA HIS A 157 -2.60 2.20 5.64
C HIS A 157 -2.91 0.92 4.86
N ILE A 158 -2.08 0.60 3.88
CA ILE A 158 -2.18 -0.63 3.09
C ILE A 158 -0.85 -1.38 3.16
N ALA A 159 -0.91 -2.59 3.69
CA ALA A 159 0.23 -3.50 3.73
C ALA A 159 -0.07 -4.75 2.92
N THR A 160 0.81 -5.09 1.96
CA THR A 160 0.66 -6.27 1.10
C THR A 160 1.98 -7.01 0.91
N VAL A 161 1.91 -8.30 0.62
CA VAL A 161 3.12 -9.05 0.23
C VAL A 161 3.35 -8.93 -1.28
N SER A 162 2.31 -9.17 -2.10
CA SER A 162 2.46 -9.21 -3.56
C SER A 162 1.22 -8.72 -4.33
N GLY A 163 0.19 -8.24 -3.65
CA GLY A 163 -0.96 -7.63 -4.32
C GLY A 163 -0.61 -6.25 -4.85
N ASP A 164 -0.88 -5.99 -6.11
CA ASP A 164 -0.76 -4.65 -6.68
C ASP A 164 -1.85 -3.73 -6.13
N ILE A 165 -1.55 -2.45 -6.03
CA ILE A 165 -2.46 -1.41 -5.55
C ILE A 165 -2.63 -0.38 -6.67
N SER A 166 -3.87 -0.14 -7.08
CA SER A 166 -4.22 0.86 -8.09
C SER A 166 -5.33 1.77 -7.56
N ILE A 167 -5.06 3.08 -7.51
CA ILE A 167 -5.99 4.09 -7.02
C ILE A 167 -6.03 5.26 -8.01
N ASP A 168 -7.17 5.49 -8.69
CA ASP A 168 -7.27 6.58 -9.66
C ASP A 168 -7.24 7.96 -8.95
N SER A 169 -7.83 8.08 -7.74
CA SER A 169 -7.85 9.34 -7.00
C SER A 169 -7.76 9.12 -5.48
N LEU A 170 -6.73 9.68 -4.84
CA LEU A 170 -6.53 9.62 -3.40
C LEU A 170 -6.52 11.01 -2.78
N VAL A 171 -7.39 11.24 -1.80
CA VAL A 171 -7.44 12.47 -1.01
C VAL A 171 -7.35 12.14 0.48
N GLY A 172 -6.39 12.73 1.19
CA GLY A 172 -6.21 12.41 2.60
C GLY A 172 -5.22 13.27 3.36
N GLU A 173 -5.03 12.92 4.63
CA GLU A 173 -4.00 13.56 5.45
C GLU A 173 -2.73 12.71 5.49
N ASN A 174 -2.85 11.41 5.77
CA ASN A 174 -1.72 10.50 5.83
C ASN A 174 -2.03 9.23 5.04
N ALA A 175 -1.09 8.81 4.22
CA ALA A 175 -1.15 7.55 3.50
C ALA A 175 0.16 6.78 3.68
N GLU A 176 0.06 5.53 4.09
CA GLU A 176 1.19 4.62 4.28
C GLU A 176 0.95 3.36 3.47
N PHE A 177 1.95 2.99 2.66
CA PHE A 177 1.92 1.82 1.83
C PHE A 177 3.18 0.99 2.07
N ASP A 178 2.98 -0.27 2.42
CA ASP A 178 4.04 -1.23 2.66
C ASP A 178 3.86 -2.43 1.74
N THR A 179 4.86 -2.73 0.93
CA THR A 179 4.82 -3.90 0.04
C THR A 179 6.13 -4.65 0.01
N VAL A 180 6.08 -5.92 -0.35
CA VAL A 180 7.30 -6.69 -0.66
C VAL A 180 7.58 -6.64 -2.15
N SER A 181 6.56 -6.91 -2.98
CA SER A 181 6.73 -6.99 -4.44
C SER A 181 5.50 -6.49 -5.24
N GLY A 182 4.43 -6.07 -4.59
CA GLY A 182 3.29 -5.44 -5.27
C GLY A 182 3.65 -4.03 -5.72
N ASN A 183 3.22 -3.65 -6.90
CA ASN A 183 3.35 -2.30 -7.41
C ASN A 183 2.27 -1.39 -6.82
N ILE A 184 2.57 -0.09 -6.72
CA ILE A 184 1.64 0.92 -6.21
C ILE A 184 1.52 2.02 -7.24
N GLU A 185 0.34 2.10 -7.85
CA GLU A 185 -0.02 3.06 -8.88
C GLU A 185 -1.11 4.01 -8.36
N VAL A 186 -0.88 5.33 -8.49
CA VAL A 186 -1.84 6.35 -8.09
C VAL A 186 -1.88 7.48 -9.12
N ASP A 187 -2.99 7.61 -9.88
CA ASP A 187 -3.09 8.60 -10.97
C ASP A 187 -3.18 10.04 -10.45
N THR A 188 -3.86 10.27 -9.35
CA THR A 188 -4.01 11.63 -8.78
C THR A 188 -4.01 11.56 -7.27
N ALA A 189 -3.13 12.30 -6.62
CA ALA A 189 -3.07 12.32 -5.17
C ALA A 189 -2.98 13.74 -4.59
N TYR A 190 -3.80 13.99 -3.55
CA TYR A 190 -3.75 15.17 -2.70
C TYR A 190 -3.64 14.71 -1.25
N VAL A 191 -2.41 14.52 -0.77
CA VAL A 191 -2.15 13.95 0.57
C VAL A 191 -1.10 14.80 1.28
N LYS A 192 -1.27 15.05 2.58
CA LYS A 192 -0.28 15.84 3.33
C LYS A 192 1.01 15.08 3.55
N THR A 193 0.90 13.83 4.02
CA THR A 193 2.08 12.99 4.32
C THR A 193 1.91 11.62 3.68
N VAL A 194 2.94 11.19 2.96
CA VAL A 194 2.98 9.87 2.31
C VAL A 194 4.23 9.13 2.72
N SER A 195 4.08 7.86 3.10
CA SER A 195 5.17 6.92 3.36
C SER A 195 5.01 5.70 2.48
N LEU A 196 6.02 5.39 1.68
CA LEU A 196 6.05 4.26 0.75
C LEU A 196 7.24 3.38 1.09
N ASN A 197 7.01 2.10 1.35
CA ASN A 197 8.06 1.14 1.66
C ASN A 197 7.93 -0.09 0.78
N SER A 198 9.01 -0.49 0.10
CA SER A 198 9.04 -1.68 -0.75
C SER A 198 10.36 -2.45 -0.64
N VAL A 199 10.32 -3.71 -1.02
CA VAL A 199 11.55 -4.45 -1.33
C VAL A 199 11.81 -4.42 -2.84
N SER A 200 10.80 -4.71 -3.67
CA SER A 200 10.94 -4.78 -5.14
C SER A 200 9.72 -4.31 -5.92
N GLY A 201 8.68 -3.81 -5.27
CA GLY A 201 7.55 -3.19 -5.94
C GLY A 201 7.89 -1.78 -6.40
N ASN A 202 7.39 -1.40 -7.57
CA ASN A 202 7.54 -0.07 -8.14
C ASN A 202 6.48 0.89 -7.60
N PHE A 203 6.82 2.16 -7.56
CA PHE A 203 5.90 3.25 -7.23
C PHE A 203 5.75 4.15 -8.44
N ASP A 204 4.51 4.30 -8.92
CA ASP A 204 4.13 5.14 -10.04
C ASP A 204 3.00 6.09 -9.59
N TRP A 205 3.33 7.36 -9.39
CA TRP A 205 2.42 8.36 -8.87
C TRP A 205 2.36 9.58 -9.78
N GLU A 206 1.28 9.67 -10.54
CA GLU A 206 1.01 10.82 -11.39
C GLU A 206 0.31 11.95 -10.60
N LYS A 207 0.36 13.17 -11.12
CA LYS A 207 -0.38 14.36 -10.62
C LYS A 207 -0.39 14.47 -9.09
N PHE A 208 0.80 14.41 -8.50
CA PHE A 208 0.98 14.28 -7.07
C PHE A 208 1.15 15.63 -6.37
N THR A 209 0.31 15.90 -5.37
CA THR A 209 0.43 17.06 -4.47
C THR A 209 0.64 16.54 -3.05
N VAL A 210 1.78 16.90 -2.46
CA VAL A 210 2.21 16.40 -1.14
C VAL A 210 2.98 17.46 -0.35
N ASP A 211 2.81 17.48 0.97
CA ASP A 211 3.68 18.26 1.85
C ASP A 211 4.97 17.47 2.16
N GLN A 212 4.82 16.21 2.55
CA GLN A 212 5.95 15.34 2.90
C GLN A 212 5.81 13.96 2.27
N LEU A 213 6.82 13.53 1.53
CA LEU A 213 6.95 12.19 0.96
C LEU A 213 8.21 11.52 1.51
N THR A 214 8.08 10.28 1.94
CA THR A 214 9.21 9.38 2.15
C THR A 214 8.97 8.11 1.34
N ALA A 215 9.90 7.73 0.48
CA ALA A 215 9.84 6.50 -0.29
C ALA A 215 11.16 5.73 -0.14
N ASP A 216 11.07 4.53 0.40
CA ASP A 216 12.18 3.64 0.66
C ASP A 216 11.99 2.33 -0.11
N THR A 217 12.93 1.98 -0.99
CA THR A 217 12.91 0.70 -1.71
C THR A 217 14.30 0.06 -1.76
N VAL A 218 14.36 -1.22 -2.05
CA VAL A 218 15.64 -1.91 -2.30
C VAL A 218 15.92 -1.96 -3.79
N SER A 219 14.96 -2.37 -4.63
CA SER A 219 15.16 -2.54 -6.08
C SER A 219 13.96 -2.12 -6.93
N GLY A 220 12.93 -1.56 -6.33
CA GLY A 220 11.80 -1.00 -7.07
C GLY A 220 12.14 0.37 -7.68
N ASP A 221 11.55 0.66 -8.80
CA ASP A 221 11.67 1.94 -9.46
C ASP A 221 10.70 2.96 -8.83
N LEU A 222 11.09 4.23 -8.86
CA LEU A 222 10.37 5.34 -8.26
C LEU A 222 10.03 6.36 -9.36
N ASP A 223 8.77 6.44 -9.76
CA ASP A 223 8.27 7.40 -10.74
C ASP A 223 7.28 8.35 -10.07
N PHE A 224 7.60 9.65 -10.05
CA PHE A 224 6.77 10.66 -9.41
C PHE A 224 6.60 11.90 -10.28
N GLU A 225 5.35 12.21 -10.66
CA GLU A 225 4.98 13.46 -11.30
C GLU A 225 4.43 14.46 -10.25
N PHE A 226 5.27 15.39 -9.77
CA PHE A 226 4.87 16.37 -8.78
C PHE A 226 4.15 17.57 -9.38
N ILE A 227 2.89 17.77 -9.01
CA ILE A 227 2.19 19.06 -9.20
C ILE A 227 2.68 20.07 -8.16
N SER A 228 2.83 19.61 -6.91
CA SER A 228 3.39 20.41 -5.81
C SER A 228 3.97 19.51 -4.76
N CYS A 229 5.14 19.84 -4.25
CA CYS A 229 5.71 19.21 -3.07
C CYS A 229 6.38 20.25 -2.17
N ARG A 230 6.52 19.95 -0.88
CA ARG A 230 7.37 20.74 0.02
C ARG A 230 8.67 20.00 0.30
N GLU A 231 8.58 18.73 0.67
CA GLU A 231 9.75 17.91 0.97
C GLU A 231 9.52 16.46 0.52
N ALA A 232 10.48 15.89 -0.20
CA ALA A 232 10.48 14.48 -0.57
C ALA A 232 11.85 13.85 -0.27
N ALA A 233 11.85 12.68 0.35
CA ALA A 233 13.03 11.87 0.60
C ALA A 233 12.85 10.50 -0.07
N LEU A 234 13.65 10.22 -1.09
CA LEU A 234 13.58 9.04 -1.91
C LEU A 234 14.86 8.23 -1.75
N ASN A 235 14.75 7.00 -1.31
CA ASN A 235 15.91 6.15 -1.07
C ASN A 235 15.74 4.82 -1.81
N THR A 236 16.71 4.47 -2.64
CA THR A 236 16.79 3.17 -3.31
C THR A 236 18.18 2.58 -3.19
N ILE A 237 18.33 1.28 -3.38
CA ILE A 237 19.64 0.65 -3.53
C ILE A 237 20.00 0.54 -5.00
N SER A 238 19.07 0.09 -5.86
CA SER A 238 19.35 -0.18 -7.28
C SER A 238 18.21 0.17 -8.25
N GLY A 239 17.06 0.65 -7.78
CA GLY A 239 15.95 1.11 -8.64
C GLY A 239 16.28 2.44 -9.30
N GLU A 240 15.73 2.66 -10.49
CA GLU A 240 15.75 3.95 -11.17
C GLU A 240 14.80 4.93 -10.46
N THR A 241 15.08 6.23 -10.58
CA THR A 241 14.22 7.27 -10.03
C THR A 241 13.94 8.29 -11.12
N ASP A 242 12.68 8.41 -11.52
CA ASP A 242 12.20 9.33 -12.53
C ASP A 242 11.32 10.39 -11.87
N LEU A 243 11.66 11.66 -12.09
CA LEU A 243 10.96 12.77 -11.44
C LEU A 243 10.54 13.83 -12.45
N THR A 244 9.24 14.06 -12.54
CA THR A 244 8.71 15.29 -13.10
C THR A 244 8.52 16.31 -11.98
N LEU A 245 9.26 17.42 -12.05
CA LEU A 245 9.21 18.48 -11.04
C LEU A 245 8.02 19.40 -11.25
N PRO A 246 7.50 20.05 -10.17
CA PRO A 246 6.51 21.11 -10.32
C PRO A 246 6.89 22.14 -11.39
N ALA A 247 5.90 22.74 -12.05
CA ALA A 247 6.14 23.72 -13.12
C ALA A 247 7.07 24.89 -12.72
N GLN A 248 7.09 25.24 -11.43
CA GLN A 248 7.98 26.28 -10.89
C GLN A 248 9.36 25.75 -10.52
N GLY A 249 9.59 24.44 -10.69
CA GLY A 249 10.86 23.77 -10.38
C GLY A 249 10.99 23.36 -8.92
N GLY A 250 12.21 23.34 -8.44
CA GLY A 250 12.56 22.92 -7.09
C GLY A 250 14.06 22.75 -6.93
N THR A 251 14.48 22.24 -5.78
CA THR A 251 15.86 21.87 -5.49
C THR A 251 15.94 20.37 -5.27
N VAL A 252 16.78 19.72 -6.06
CA VAL A 252 17.03 18.27 -5.95
C VAL A 252 18.44 18.05 -5.44
N ARG A 253 18.58 17.24 -4.41
CA ARG A 253 19.85 16.70 -3.94
C ARG A 253 19.96 15.26 -4.41
N PHE A 254 21.06 14.91 -5.06
CA PHE A 254 21.32 13.54 -5.48
C PHE A 254 22.63 13.01 -4.92
N ASP A 255 22.55 12.00 -4.09
CA ASP A 255 23.67 11.29 -3.50
C ASP A 255 23.68 9.85 -4.01
N THR A 256 24.70 9.47 -4.77
CA THR A 256 24.85 8.10 -5.29
C THR A 256 26.30 7.62 -5.19
N ALA A 257 26.50 6.30 -5.18
CA ALA A 257 27.82 5.69 -5.27
C ALA A 257 28.26 5.47 -6.73
N SER A 258 27.30 5.08 -7.62
CA SER A 258 27.61 4.76 -9.03
C SER A 258 26.49 5.09 -10.03
N GLY A 259 25.39 5.70 -9.60
CA GLY A 259 24.30 6.12 -10.49
C GLY A 259 24.63 7.39 -11.27
N ALA A 260 23.96 7.57 -12.40
CA ALA A 260 24.02 8.76 -13.24
C ALA A 260 22.92 9.76 -12.87
N PHE A 261 23.19 11.05 -13.09
CA PHE A 261 22.20 12.11 -13.08
C PHE A 261 21.89 12.52 -14.51
N ILE A 262 20.64 12.40 -14.93
CA ILE A 262 20.19 12.60 -16.30
C ILE A 262 19.12 13.69 -16.32
N THR A 263 19.25 14.70 -17.16
CA THR A 263 18.20 15.70 -17.41
C THR A 263 18.49 16.50 -18.67
N GLN A 264 17.47 16.96 -19.36
CA GLN A 264 17.56 17.93 -20.43
C GLN A 264 17.15 19.35 -19.98
N ARG A 265 16.69 19.51 -18.74
CA ARG A 265 16.31 20.81 -18.19
C ARG A 265 17.54 21.62 -17.80
N ALA A 266 17.45 22.94 -17.92
CA ALA A 266 18.47 23.83 -17.42
C ALA A 266 18.44 23.87 -15.87
N TYR A 267 19.60 23.76 -15.24
CA TYR A 267 19.73 23.77 -13.79
C TYR A 267 20.98 24.56 -13.33
N GLN A 268 20.98 24.94 -12.07
CA GLN A 268 22.15 25.46 -11.37
C GLN A 268 22.69 24.40 -10.42
N LYS A 269 23.95 24.02 -10.54
CA LYS A 269 24.58 23.00 -9.70
C LYS A 269 25.44 23.65 -8.64
N GLN A 270 25.28 23.26 -7.38
CA GLN A 270 26.16 23.58 -6.27
C GLN A 270 26.35 22.29 -5.43
N ASP A 271 27.56 21.73 -5.48
CA ASP A 271 27.89 20.42 -4.86
C ASP A 271 26.95 19.31 -5.35
N HIS A 272 26.16 18.72 -4.45
CA HIS A 272 25.17 17.69 -4.73
C HIS A 272 23.75 18.23 -4.96
N PHE A 273 23.59 19.56 -5.03
CA PHE A 273 22.31 20.22 -5.22
C PHE A 273 22.14 20.72 -6.65
N TYR A 274 20.95 20.47 -7.20
CA TYR A 274 20.52 20.86 -8.54
C TYR A 274 19.26 21.72 -8.41
N GLY A 275 19.39 23.01 -8.71
CA GLY A 275 18.30 23.98 -8.64
C GLY A 275 17.61 24.16 -10.00
N PHE A 276 16.32 23.93 -10.08
CA PHE A 276 15.50 23.99 -11.30
C PHE A 276 14.50 25.14 -11.31
N GLY A 277 14.67 26.16 -10.51
CA GLY A 277 13.78 27.31 -10.44
C GLY A 277 13.52 27.77 -9.00
N PRO A 278 12.59 28.70 -8.80
CA PRO A 278 12.41 29.36 -7.50
C PRO A 278 11.47 28.63 -6.52
N ALA A 279 10.93 27.46 -6.86
CA ALA A 279 9.98 26.75 -6.00
C ALA A 279 10.63 26.24 -4.70
N ASP A 280 9.85 26.18 -3.62
CA ASP A 280 10.28 25.67 -2.32
C ASP A 280 10.21 24.11 -2.22
N CYS A 281 10.00 23.41 -3.34
CA CYS A 281 10.05 21.96 -3.37
C CYS A 281 11.48 21.46 -3.16
N LYS A 282 11.69 20.62 -2.14
CA LYS A 282 13.00 20.05 -1.80
C LYS A 282 12.93 18.55 -1.91
N ILE A 283 13.69 17.99 -2.83
CA ILE A 283 13.75 16.56 -3.06
C ILE A 283 15.16 16.06 -2.75
N SER A 284 15.25 15.02 -1.94
CA SER A 284 16.51 14.34 -1.64
C SER A 284 16.43 12.91 -2.18
N VAL A 285 17.27 12.58 -3.14
CA VAL A 285 17.38 11.23 -3.70
C VAL A 285 18.70 10.61 -3.26
N SER A 286 18.64 9.43 -2.68
CA SER A 286 19.81 8.67 -2.24
C SER A 286 19.77 7.28 -2.88
N SER A 287 20.77 6.97 -3.70
CA SER A 287 20.88 5.67 -4.35
C SER A 287 22.25 5.03 -4.10
N THR A 288 22.36 3.71 -4.26
CA THR A 288 23.67 3.07 -4.33
C THR A 288 24.13 2.93 -5.78
N SER A 289 23.24 2.48 -6.68
CA SER A 289 23.56 2.27 -8.11
C SER A 289 22.44 2.66 -9.08
N GLY A 290 21.31 3.12 -8.60
CA GLY A 290 20.21 3.59 -9.46
C GLY A 290 20.49 4.99 -10.02
N ASP A 291 20.04 5.23 -11.22
CA ASP A 291 20.10 6.51 -11.91
C ASP A 291 18.96 7.43 -11.45
N LEU A 292 19.15 8.74 -11.63
CA LEU A 292 18.11 9.75 -11.44
C LEU A 292 17.90 10.50 -12.75
N GLU A 293 16.68 10.39 -13.28
CA GLU A 293 16.23 11.20 -14.40
C GLU A 293 15.29 12.31 -13.93
N ILE A 294 15.39 13.49 -14.50
CA ILE A 294 14.51 14.64 -14.22
C ILE A 294 13.99 15.21 -15.52
N GLU A 295 12.67 15.20 -15.68
CA GLU A 295 11.90 15.75 -16.78
C GLU A 295 11.34 17.14 -16.48
#